data_4f4ac734e5232244275885daf2663514
#
_entry.id   4f4ac734e5232244275885daf2663514
#
_cell.length_a   1.000
_cell.length_b   1.000
_cell.length_c   1.000
_cell.angle_alpha   90.00
_cell.angle_beta   90.00
_cell.angle_gamma   90.00
#
_symmetry.space_group_name_H-M   'P 1'
#
loop_
_entity.id
_entity.type
_entity.pdbx_description
1 polymer ?
#
loop_
_entity_poly.entity_id
_entity_poly.type
_entity_poly.pdbx_seq_one_letter_code
_entity_poly.pdbx_strand_id
1 'polypeptide(L)'
;MGVCNSVNDNRKMRSNDQTKTQTATKTNQSVTQNTLTTKSSSTQKDDYLLPENLAKHDDITKYYKISSEFLGKGSSGVVCEGESSTGEKFAIKRIYKASLKSAHSVNKEAEFNLSINHPKIIKCFEIYEDLKSVSFVMELGEGGDLFDFIVNSPTGHVPLDASIDIGEQILETVAYLHTEKGIVHRDLKPENFMITINEHNQPIIKMIDFGLATYIPKDKNSLLTDYVGTPQYAAPEIIMHDSYDEKVDIWSIGVILFNMLTGYEPFRGESRSELNDQIKYKRINFSLIEDEPMRELVKKMLERNTRMRVSASEALEIIRNIKKEKDEMLMKEKNEEICKNKLKENNEKMNKADLDLFINAIGHNSNINSIAMVQ
;
A
#
# COMPACT_ATOMS: atom_id res chain seq x y z
N MET A 1 -5.73 -38.74 10.94
CA MET A 1 -6.19 -39.68 12.01
C MET A 1 -5.65 -39.15 13.33
N GLY A 2 -6.50 -38.88 14.30
CA GLY A 2 -6.12 -38.47 15.64
C GLY A 2 -7.00 -37.36 16.20
N VAL A 3 -8.19 -37.75 16.59
CA VAL A 3 -9.22 -37.02 17.36
C VAL A 3 -8.81 -37.03 18.83
N CYS A 4 -8.98 -35.93 19.57
CA CYS A 4 -9.21 -35.90 21.03
C CYS A 4 -9.82 -34.53 21.38
N ASN A 5 -11.05 -34.48 21.63
CA ASN A 5 -11.93 -34.54 22.78
C ASN A 5 -11.71 -33.48 23.86
N SER A 6 -12.77 -32.73 24.01
CA SER A 6 -13.21 -31.81 25.07
C SER A 6 -13.15 -32.40 26.47
N VAL A 7 -12.85 -31.54 27.46
CA VAL A 7 -13.32 -31.75 28.85
C VAL A 7 -13.82 -30.40 29.41
N ASN A 8 -15.10 -30.39 29.70
CA ASN A 8 -15.82 -29.46 30.56
C ASN A 8 -15.38 -29.67 32.01
N ASP A 9 -15.19 -28.58 32.75
CA ASP A 9 -15.38 -28.66 34.23
C ASP A 9 -16.07 -27.42 34.75
N ASN A 10 -17.30 -27.68 35.25
CA ASN A 10 -18.15 -26.81 36.01
C ASN A 10 -17.70 -26.80 37.46
N ARG A 11 -17.51 -25.65 38.09
CA ARG A 11 -17.66 -25.51 39.55
C ARG A 11 -18.44 -24.26 39.92
N LYS A 12 -19.66 -24.50 40.42
CA LYS A 12 -20.50 -23.62 41.24
C LYS A 12 -19.91 -23.45 42.63
N MET A 13 -20.03 -22.27 43.25
CA MET A 13 -20.39 -21.98 44.66
C MET A 13 -20.85 -20.52 44.73
N ARG A 14 -22.13 -20.27 44.99
CA ARG A 14 -22.93 -20.02 46.19
C ARG A 14 -22.38 -18.86 47.05
N SER A 15 -23.08 -17.75 46.99
CA SER A 15 -24.11 -17.14 47.88
C SER A 15 -23.62 -16.59 49.18
N ASN A 16 -23.90 -15.30 49.44
CA ASN A 16 -24.65 -14.91 50.64
C ASN A 16 -25.22 -13.50 50.54
N ASP A 17 -26.47 -13.45 50.96
CA ASP A 17 -27.37 -12.38 51.26
C ASP A 17 -26.81 -11.31 52.22
N GLN A 18 -27.26 -10.07 52.09
CA GLN A 18 -27.96 -9.40 53.19
C GLN A 18 -28.66 -8.10 52.70
N THR A 19 -29.93 -8.17 52.88
CA THR A 19 -31.00 -7.17 52.91
C THR A 19 -30.70 -5.95 53.78
N LYS A 20 -31.10 -4.74 53.35
CA LYS A 20 -31.70 -3.71 54.24
C LYS A 20 -32.66 -2.82 53.45
N THR A 21 -33.91 -2.95 53.83
CA THR A 21 -35.11 -2.16 53.57
C THR A 21 -35.07 -0.83 54.34
N GLN A 22 -35.52 0.26 53.76
CA GLN A 22 -36.28 1.38 54.37
C GLN A 22 -36.90 2.26 53.29
N THR A 23 -38.13 2.15 53.13
CA THR A 23 -39.29 2.95 53.57
C THR A 23 -39.55 4.27 52.79
N ALA A 24 -40.69 4.30 52.18
CA ALA A 24 -41.29 5.33 51.38
C ALA A 24 -41.71 6.58 52.17
N THR A 25 -41.72 7.73 51.50
CA THR A 25 -42.66 8.81 51.87
C THR A 25 -43.24 9.42 50.55
N LYS A 26 -44.57 9.32 50.45
CA LYS A 26 -45.40 9.96 49.41
C LYS A 26 -45.58 11.43 49.78
N THR A 27 -45.47 12.32 48.82
CA THR A 27 -46.20 13.59 48.84
C THR A 27 -46.73 13.90 47.42
N ASN A 28 -48.06 13.96 47.34
CA ASN A 28 -48.82 14.44 46.22
C ASN A 28 -48.82 15.96 46.12
N GLN A 29 -48.82 16.51 44.93
CA GLN A 29 -49.53 17.72 44.43
C GLN A 29 -48.81 18.14 43.14
N SER A 30 -49.37 18.55 42.06
CA SER A 30 -50.66 18.94 41.58
C SER A 30 -50.57 19.03 40.05
N VAL A 31 -51.64 18.66 39.40
CA VAL A 31 -51.87 18.75 37.94
C VAL A 31 -51.83 20.21 37.51
N THR A 32 -51.00 20.52 36.52
CA THR A 32 -51.19 21.70 35.69
C THR A 32 -51.04 21.26 34.22
N GLN A 33 -52.15 21.31 33.51
CA GLN A 33 -52.23 21.20 32.04
C GLN A 33 -51.46 22.38 31.44
N ASN A 34 -50.49 22.10 30.62
CA ASN A 34 -49.98 23.08 29.67
C ASN A 34 -49.81 22.46 28.29
N THR A 35 -50.70 22.87 27.43
CA THR A 35 -50.62 23.14 26.01
C THR A 35 -49.52 22.40 25.21
N LEU A 36 -49.97 21.52 24.31
CA LEU A 36 -49.24 21.07 23.14
C LEU A 36 -48.78 22.29 22.30
N THR A 37 -47.53 22.64 22.41
CA THR A 37 -46.86 23.40 21.37
C THR A 37 -46.07 22.38 20.52
N THR A 38 -46.53 22.22 19.31
CA THR A 38 -45.84 21.56 18.20
C THR A 38 -44.44 22.13 18.09
N LYS A 39 -43.45 21.38 18.59
CA LYS A 39 -42.03 21.59 18.22
C LYS A 39 -41.83 21.00 16.84
N SER A 40 -41.89 21.87 15.82
CA SER A 40 -41.43 21.62 14.48
C SER A 40 -39.90 21.42 14.45
N SER A 41 -39.46 20.31 13.85
CA SER A 41 -38.24 20.13 13.06
C SER A 41 -36.98 20.91 13.45
N SER A 42 -36.23 20.44 14.47
CA SER A 42 -34.84 20.85 14.65
C SER A 42 -33.93 19.74 15.19
N THR A 43 -34.28 18.45 14.96
CA THR A 43 -33.57 17.30 15.57
C THR A 43 -32.84 16.41 14.59
N GLN A 44 -32.60 16.83 13.33
CA GLN A 44 -31.82 16.03 12.37
C GLN A 44 -30.38 16.44 12.19
N LYS A 45 -29.93 17.61 12.68
CA LYS A 45 -28.54 18.08 12.48
C LYS A 45 -27.51 17.46 13.44
N ASP A 46 -27.96 16.92 14.58
CA ASP A 46 -27.03 16.37 15.60
C ASP A 46 -26.63 14.90 15.37
N ASP A 47 -27.21 14.24 14.36
CA ASP A 47 -26.94 12.81 14.06
C ASP A 47 -25.84 12.58 13.02
N TYR A 48 -25.34 13.64 12.37
CA TYR A 48 -24.27 13.54 11.37
C TYR A 48 -22.89 13.76 11.98
N LEU A 49 -21.92 12.94 11.55
CA LEU A 49 -20.54 12.97 12.02
C LEU A 49 -19.69 13.97 11.23
N LEU A 50 -20.01 14.12 9.94
CA LEU A 50 -19.27 14.97 9.01
C LEU A 50 -20.00 16.29 8.78
N PRO A 51 -19.28 17.41 8.68
CA PRO A 51 -19.88 18.69 8.29
C PRO A 51 -20.30 18.69 6.81
N GLU A 52 -21.27 19.55 6.46
CA GLU A 52 -21.87 19.65 5.11
C GLU A 52 -20.85 19.97 4.00
N ASN A 53 -19.70 20.56 4.34
CA ASN A 53 -18.62 20.83 3.39
C ASN A 53 -17.74 19.59 3.08
N LEU A 54 -17.84 18.52 3.87
CA LEU A 54 -17.12 17.27 3.64
C LEU A 54 -18.03 16.15 3.11
N ALA A 55 -19.31 16.14 3.46
CA ALA A 55 -20.22 15.09 3.04
C ALA A 55 -21.59 15.62 2.64
N LYS A 56 -22.20 14.97 1.67
CA LYS A 56 -23.63 15.14 1.34
C LYS A 56 -24.46 14.31 2.33
N HIS A 57 -25.31 14.98 3.11
CA HIS A 57 -26.19 14.32 4.08
C HIS A 57 -27.42 13.72 3.36
N ASP A 58 -27.20 12.63 2.62
CA ASP A 58 -28.25 11.96 1.84
C ASP A 58 -27.94 10.47 1.68
N ASP A 59 -28.95 9.70 1.25
CA ASP A 59 -28.81 8.28 0.92
C ASP A 59 -28.12 8.12 -0.44
N ILE A 60 -26.92 7.56 -0.43
CA ILE A 60 -26.11 7.32 -1.63
C ILE A 60 -26.83 6.47 -2.68
N THR A 61 -27.77 5.60 -2.27
CA THR A 61 -28.52 4.72 -3.20
C THR A 61 -29.44 5.48 -4.14
N LYS A 62 -29.69 6.76 -3.90
CA LYS A 62 -30.40 7.66 -4.83
C LYS A 62 -29.56 8.03 -6.05
N TYR A 63 -28.24 7.94 -5.94
CA TYR A 63 -27.28 8.42 -6.95
C TYR A 63 -26.49 7.30 -7.58
N TYR A 64 -26.27 6.21 -6.84
CA TYR A 64 -25.45 5.07 -7.27
C TYR A 64 -26.21 3.76 -7.04
N LYS A 65 -26.18 2.90 -8.07
CA LYS A 65 -26.60 1.50 -7.95
C LYS A 65 -25.43 0.72 -7.37
N ILE A 66 -25.54 0.29 -6.12
CA ILE A 66 -24.48 -0.39 -5.39
C ILE A 66 -24.61 -1.91 -5.59
N SER A 67 -23.52 -2.57 -5.99
CA SER A 67 -23.45 -4.03 -6.09
C SER A 67 -23.61 -4.69 -4.71
N SER A 68 -24.23 -5.85 -4.69
CA SER A 68 -24.27 -6.72 -3.50
C SER A 68 -22.97 -7.49 -3.27
N GLU A 69 -22.09 -7.56 -4.27
CA GLU A 69 -20.80 -8.21 -4.19
C GLU A 69 -19.77 -7.24 -3.60
N PHE A 70 -18.93 -7.76 -2.71
CA PHE A 70 -17.87 -6.99 -2.08
C PHE A 70 -16.60 -7.09 -2.92
N LEU A 71 -16.01 -5.94 -3.28
CA LEU A 71 -14.64 -5.85 -3.80
C LEU A 71 -13.62 -6.07 -2.69
N GLY A 72 -13.96 -5.66 -1.45
CA GLY A 72 -13.11 -5.83 -0.29
C GLY A 72 -13.89 -5.69 1.02
N LYS A 73 -13.40 -6.34 2.08
CA LYS A 73 -13.93 -6.22 3.42
C LYS A 73 -12.80 -6.17 4.43
N GLY A 74 -12.75 -5.13 5.23
CA GLY A 74 -11.69 -4.91 6.21
C GLY A 74 -12.20 -4.29 7.50
N SER A 75 -11.25 -3.97 8.39
CA SER A 75 -11.55 -3.28 9.66
C SER A 75 -12.13 -1.89 9.47
N SER A 76 -11.83 -1.25 8.34
CA SER A 76 -12.27 0.11 7.99
C SER A 76 -13.63 0.14 7.28
N GLY A 77 -14.28 -1.02 7.03
CA GLY A 77 -15.58 -1.08 6.37
C GLY A 77 -15.64 -2.09 5.22
N VAL A 78 -16.59 -1.90 4.33
CA VAL A 78 -16.78 -2.74 3.13
C VAL A 78 -16.65 -1.88 1.88
N VAL A 79 -16.09 -2.44 0.82
CA VAL A 79 -15.97 -1.80 -0.49
C VAL A 79 -16.79 -2.60 -1.50
N CYS A 80 -17.66 -1.91 -2.24
CA CYS A 80 -18.49 -2.47 -3.31
C CYS A 80 -18.29 -1.68 -4.60
N GLU A 81 -18.64 -2.27 -5.74
CA GLU A 81 -18.79 -1.52 -6.98
C GLU A 81 -20.09 -0.71 -6.93
N GLY A 82 -20.01 0.53 -7.39
CA GLY A 82 -21.17 1.41 -7.60
C GLY A 82 -21.21 1.91 -9.04
N GLU A 83 -22.42 2.03 -9.59
CA GLU A 83 -22.64 2.54 -10.93
C GLU A 83 -23.49 3.80 -10.85
N SER A 84 -23.02 4.89 -11.47
CA SER A 84 -23.77 6.15 -11.57
C SER A 84 -24.93 6.05 -12.58
N SER A 85 -25.78 7.06 -12.61
CA SER A 85 -26.84 7.18 -13.61
C SER A 85 -26.34 7.28 -15.07
N THR A 86 -25.06 7.63 -15.26
CA THR A 86 -24.41 7.68 -16.59
C THR A 86 -23.74 6.36 -16.98
N GLY A 87 -23.78 5.32 -16.11
CA GLY A 87 -23.13 4.03 -16.33
C GLY A 87 -21.65 4.01 -15.95
N GLU A 88 -21.12 5.08 -15.36
CA GLU A 88 -19.75 5.13 -14.88
C GLU A 88 -19.59 4.36 -13.58
N LYS A 89 -18.50 3.60 -13.45
CA LYS A 89 -18.23 2.71 -12.32
C LYS A 89 -17.28 3.32 -11.31
N PHE A 90 -17.55 3.07 -10.04
CA PHE A 90 -16.83 3.59 -8.88
C PHE A 90 -16.60 2.50 -7.84
N ALA A 91 -15.60 2.67 -6.99
CA ALA A 91 -15.47 1.93 -5.74
C ALA A 91 -16.18 2.73 -4.64
N ILE A 92 -17.11 2.10 -3.92
CA ILE A 92 -17.82 2.71 -2.80
C ILE A 92 -17.39 2.05 -1.51
N LYS A 93 -16.52 2.74 -0.73
CA LYS A 93 -16.14 2.34 0.61
C LYS A 93 -17.19 2.80 1.60
N ARG A 94 -17.88 1.87 2.26
CA ARG A 94 -18.92 2.15 3.24
C ARG A 94 -18.48 1.78 4.64
N ILE A 95 -18.51 2.76 5.54
CA ILE A 95 -18.18 2.63 6.95
C ILE A 95 -19.48 2.74 7.75
N TYR A 96 -19.85 1.68 8.47
CA TYR A 96 -21.06 1.67 9.29
C TYR A 96 -20.79 2.38 10.63
N LYS A 97 -21.65 3.35 10.98
CA LYS A 97 -21.55 4.13 12.22
C LYS A 97 -21.54 3.25 13.48
N ALA A 98 -22.29 2.16 13.46
CA ALA A 98 -22.35 1.19 14.56
C ALA A 98 -21.00 0.49 14.86
N SER A 99 -20.08 0.43 13.87
CA SER A 99 -18.75 -0.17 14.03
C SER A 99 -17.64 0.83 14.30
N LEU A 100 -17.96 2.13 14.35
CA LEU A 100 -16.98 3.18 14.58
C LEU A 100 -16.50 3.22 16.02
N LYS A 101 -15.18 3.25 16.20
CA LYS A 101 -14.55 3.48 17.50
C LYS A 101 -14.51 4.96 17.86
N SER A 102 -14.46 5.85 16.89
CA SER A 102 -14.38 7.30 17.05
C SER A 102 -14.88 8.03 15.82
N ALA A 103 -15.75 9.03 15.98
CA ALA A 103 -16.18 9.94 14.93
C ALA A 103 -15.01 10.76 14.36
N HIS A 104 -14.01 11.07 15.21
CA HIS A 104 -12.85 11.86 14.82
C HIS A 104 -11.98 11.18 13.75
N SER A 105 -11.88 9.83 13.76
CA SER A 105 -11.12 9.10 12.73
C SER A 105 -11.75 9.22 11.34
N VAL A 106 -13.08 9.14 11.26
CA VAL A 106 -13.81 9.28 9.98
C VAL A 106 -13.73 10.70 9.44
N ASN A 107 -13.78 11.71 10.32
CA ASN A 107 -13.58 13.11 9.93
C ASN A 107 -12.22 13.32 9.28
N LYS A 108 -11.15 12.85 9.92
CA LYS A 108 -9.78 12.93 9.36
C LYS A 108 -9.67 12.19 8.02
N GLU A 109 -10.20 10.97 7.96
CA GLU A 109 -10.20 10.19 6.71
C GLU A 109 -10.93 10.93 5.58
N ALA A 110 -12.06 11.58 5.87
CA ALA A 110 -12.81 12.39 4.91
C ALA A 110 -11.99 13.60 4.44
N GLU A 111 -11.40 14.36 5.37
CA GLU A 111 -10.53 15.50 5.04
C GLU A 111 -9.36 15.09 4.15
N PHE A 112 -8.66 13.99 4.48
CA PHE A 112 -7.53 13.50 3.69
C PHE A 112 -7.96 13.10 2.29
N ASN A 113 -8.98 12.24 2.18
CA ASN A 113 -9.46 11.74 0.89
C ASN A 113 -9.90 12.86 -0.06
N LEU A 114 -10.50 13.95 0.44
CA LEU A 114 -10.93 15.09 -0.37
C LEU A 114 -9.81 16.09 -0.65
N SER A 115 -8.80 16.20 0.22
CA SER A 115 -7.70 17.18 0.07
C SER A 115 -6.52 16.69 -0.73
N ILE A 116 -6.39 15.36 -0.90
CA ILE A 116 -5.27 14.73 -1.61
C ILE A 116 -5.63 14.59 -3.09
N ASN A 117 -4.75 15.09 -3.95
CA ASN A 117 -4.83 14.90 -5.39
C ASN A 117 -3.44 14.52 -5.90
N HIS A 118 -3.21 13.23 -6.10
CA HIS A 118 -1.93 12.69 -6.55
C HIS A 118 -2.18 11.50 -7.49
N PRO A 119 -1.44 11.35 -8.60
CA PRO A 119 -1.70 10.31 -9.61
C PRO A 119 -1.56 8.88 -9.06
N LYS A 120 -0.76 8.68 -8.01
CA LYS A 120 -0.52 7.39 -7.36
C LYS A 120 -1.33 7.19 -6.06
N ILE A 121 -2.41 7.96 -5.89
CA ILE A 121 -3.37 7.81 -4.80
C ILE A 121 -4.76 7.71 -5.40
N ILE A 122 -5.56 6.76 -4.94
CA ILE A 122 -6.94 6.60 -5.37
C ILE A 122 -7.70 7.90 -5.08
N LYS A 123 -8.34 8.44 -6.11
CA LYS A 123 -9.11 9.68 -5.99
C LYS A 123 -10.44 9.43 -5.30
N CYS A 124 -10.77 10.22 -4.30
CA CYS A 124 -12.13 10.33 -3.75
C CYS A 124 -12.84 11.49 -4.44
N PHE A 125 -14.02 11.24 -4.98
CA PHE A 125 -14.82 12.23 -5.70
C PHE A 125 -15.82 12.94 -4.79
N GLU A 126 -16.51 12.17 -3.95
CA GLU A 126 -17.53 12.67 -3.05
C GLU A 126 -17.77 11.71 -1.89
N ILE A 127 -18.37 12.23 -0.83
CA ILE A 127 -18.72 11.48 0.36
C ILE A 127 -20.20 11.69 0.66
N TYR A 128 -20.88 10.60 0.99
CA TYR A 128 -22.27 10.62 1.44
C TYR A 128 -22.35 10.14 2.88
N GLU A 129 -23.20 10.77 3.65
CA GLU A 129 -23.49 10.34 5.01
C GLU A 129 -24.99 10.22 5.22
N ASP A 130 -25.43 9.01 5.58
CA ASP A 130 -26.79 8.73 6.06
C ASP A 130 -26.81 8.45 7.58
N LEU A 131 -27.97 8.09 8.13
CA LEU A 131 -28.12 7.78 9.55
C LEU A 131 -27.30 6.55 10.01
N LYS A 132 -26.92 5.66 9.08
CA LYS A 132 -26.28 4.37 9.39
C LYS A 132 -24.82 4.28 8.97
N SER A 133 -24.43 5.03 7.93
CA SER A 133 -23.12 4.88 7.30
C SER A 133 -22.56 6.18 6.73
N VAL A 134 -21.22 6.19 6.58
CA VAL A 134 -20.49 7.13 5.75
C VAL A 134 -19.96 6.36 4.54
N SER A 135 -20.19 6.87 3.34
CA SER A 135 -19.85 6.23 2.07
C SER A 135 -18.94 7.13 1.25
N PHE A 136 -17.76 6.65 0.91
CA PHE A 136 -16.78 7.34 0.08
C PHE A 136 -16.93 6.82 -1.35
N VAL A 137 -17.18 7.71 -2.31
CA VAL A 137 -17.19 7.41 -3.73
C VAL A 137 -15.81 7.66 -4.30
N MET A 138 -15.13 6.60 -4.69
CA MET A 138 -13.74 6.64 -5.09
C MET A 138 -13.55 6.09 -6.50
N GLU A 139 -12.42 6.41 -7.09
CA GLU A 139 -11.94 5.79 -8.32
C GLU A 139 -11.97 4.27 -8.18
N LEU A 140 -12.52 3.59 -9.17
CA LEU A 140 -12.46 2.13 -9.23
C LEU A 140 -11.06 1.73 -9.70
N GLY A 141 -10.28 1.15 -8.80
CA GLY A 141 -8.96 0.63 -9.13
C GLY A 141 -9.08 -0.64 -9.97
N GLU A 142 -8.25 -0.75 -10.99
CA GLU A 142 -8.09 -1.96 -11.79
C GLU A 142 -6.90 -2.78 -11.28
N GLY A 143 -6.95 -4.10 -11.45
CA GLY A 143 -5.89 -5.02 -11.00
C GLY A 143 -6.13 -5.60 -9.60
N GLY A 144 -5.07 -6.15 -9.01
CA GLY A 144 -5.04 -6.70 -7.66
C GLY A 144 -4.32 -5.78 -6.67
N ASP A 145 -4.07 -6.27 -5.47
CA ASP A 145 -3.21 -5.58 -4.53
C ASP A 145 -1.74 -6.06 -4.62
N LEU A 146 -0.85 -5.29 -4.05
CA LEU A 146 0.58 -5.59 -4.05
C LEU A 146 0.92 -6.86 -3.25
N PHE A 147 0.08 -7.25 -2.27
CA PHE A 147 0.26 -8.47 -1.52
C PHE A 147 0.10 -9.70 -2.45
N ASP A 148 -1.00 -9.75 -3.20
CA ASP A 148 -1.23 -10.80 -4.18
C ASP A 148 -0.16 -10.81 -5.27
N PHE A 149 0.32 -9.65 -5.69
CA PHE A 149 1.40 -9.54 -6.67
C PHE A 149 2.71 -10.16 -6.16
N ILE A 150 3.06 -9.93 -4.89
CA ILE A 150 4.25 -10.52 -4.24
C ILE A 150 4.10 -12.04 -4.13
N VAL A 151 2.96 -12.50 -3.57
CA VAL A 151 2.72 -13.93 -3.28
C VAL A 151 2.64 -14.77 -4.56
N ASN A 152 2.04 -14.22 -5.63
CA ASN A 152 1.89 -14.91 -6.90
C ASN A 152 3.11 -14.76 -7.83
N SER A 153 4.21 -14.15 -7.38
CA SER A 153 5.41 -14.02 -8.19
C SER A 153 6.00 -15.39 -8.52
N PRO A 154 6.23 -15.73 -9.82
CA PRO A 154 6.68 -17.05 -10.24
C PRO A 154 8.04 -17.47 -9.66
N THR A 155 8.88 -16.52 -9.30
CA THR A 155 10.22 -16.73 -8.74
C THR A 155 10.23 -16.77 -7.21
N GLY A 156 9.06 -16.61 -6.56
CA GLY A 156 8.94 -16.50 -5.11
C GLY A 156 9.34 -15.13 -4.53
N HIS A 157 9.78 -14.20 -5.38
CA HIS A 157 10.08 -12.79 -5.07
C HIS A 157 9.80 -11.92 -6.28
N VAL A 158 9.63 -10.63 -6.07
CA VAL A 158 9.41 -9.67 -7.17
C VAL A 158 10.75 -9.40 -7.88
N PRO A 159 10.81 -9.40 -9.22
CA PRO A 159 12.03 -9.07 -9.95
C PRO A 159 12.61 -7.72 -9.51
N LEU A 160 13.95 -7.61 -9.54
CA LEU A 160 14.67 -6.44 -9.03
C LEU A 160 14.17 -5.13 -9.66
N ASP A 161 14.07 -5.07 -10.99
CA ASP A 161 13.66 -3.85 -11.69
C ASP A 161 12.23 -3.44 -11.31
N ALA A 162 11.31 -4.41 -11.25
CA ALA A 162 9.94 -4.16 -10.77
C ALA A 162 9.92 -3.72 -9.29
N SER A 163 10.78 -4.27 -8.45
CA SER A 163 10.91 -3.86 -7.03
C SER A 163 11.42 -2.42 -6.90
N ILE A 164 12.37 -2.01 -7.75
CA ILE A 164 12.85 -0.63 -7.81
C ILE A 164 11.74 0.30 -8.29
N ASP A 165 11.03 -0.04 -9.37
CA ASP A 165 9.94 0.77 -9.93
C ASP A 165 8.79 0.95 -8.94
N ILE A 166 8.36 -0.12 -8.27
CA ILE A 166 7.32 -0.07 -7.24
C ILE A 166 7.80 0.73 -6.03
N GLY A 167 9.01 0.45 -5.55
CA GLY A 167 9.62 1.14 -4.41
C GLY A 167 9.77 2.64 -4.63
N GLU A 168 10.20 3.07 -5.83
CA GLU A 168 10.26 4.48 -6.20
C GLU A 168 8.88 5.12 -6.12
N GLN A 169 7.85 4.48 -6.68
CA GLN A 169 6.49 5.01 -6.69
C GLN A 169 5.89 5.12 -5.28
N ILE A 170 6.13 4.13 -4.41
CA ILE A 170 5.71 4.17 -3.01
C ILE A 170 6.41 5.33 -2.29
N LEU A 171 7.73 5.45 -2.42
CA LEU A 171 8.53 6.50 -1.78
C LEU A 171 8.15 7.90 -2.27
N GLU A 172 7.88 8.06 -3.57
CA GLU A 172 7.40 9.33 -4.13
C GLU A 172 6.06 9.75 -3.51
N THR A 173 5.12 8.79 -3.40
CA THR A 173 3.81 9.02 -2.79
C THR A 173 3.93 9.40 -1.32
N VAL A 174 4.77 8.70 -0.56
CA VAL A 174 4.95 8.97 0.87
C VAL A 174 5.75 10.24 1.11
N ALA A 175 6.74 10.56 0.27
CA ALA A 175 7.44 11.84 0.34
C ALA A 175 6.47 13.02 0.12
N TYR A 176 5.57 12.92 -0.85
CA TYR A 176 4.51 13.91 -1.05
C TYR A 176 3.59 14.05 0.18
N LEU A 177 3.16 12.93 0.80
CA LEU A 177 2.33 12.99 2.00
C LEU A 177 3.05 13.66 3.16
N HIS A 178 4.33 13.33 3.40
CA HIS A 178 5.12 13.86 4.51
C HIS A 178 5.45 15.35 4.33
N THR A 179 5.94 15.73 3.13
CA THR A 179 6.51 17.07 2.91
C THR A 179 5.50 18.12 2.48
N GLU A 180 4.54 17.74 1.62
CA GLU A 180 3.58 18.70 1.06
C GLU A 180 2.26 18.72 1.83
N LYS A 181 1.82 17.56 2.34
CA LYS A 181 0.55 17.45 3.06
C LYS A 181 0.70 17.44 4.58
N GLY A 182 1.91 17.16 5.08
CA GLY A 182 2.13 17.01 6.51
C GLY A 182 1.35 15.85 7.12
N ILE A 183 1.21 14.74 6.39
CA ILE A 183 0.43 13.56 6.77
C ILE A 183 1.38 12.38 6.96
N VAL A 184 1.22 11.63 8.06
CA VAL A 184 1.80 10.31 8.27
C VAL A 184 0.72 9.24 8.14
N HIS A 185 1.02 8.17 7.40
CA HIS A 185 0.05 7.14 7.02
C HIS A 185 -0.22 6.12 8.14
N ARG A 186 0.84 5.61 8.77
CA ARG A 186 0.85 4.70 9.96
C ARG A 186 0.32 3.28 9.73
N ASP A 187 -0.13 2.92 8.54
CA ASP A 187 -0.55 1.55 8.18
C ASP A 187 -0.13 1.19 6.75
N LEU A 188 1.11 1.50 6.37
CA LEU A 188 1.63 1.07 5.07
C LEU A 188 1.89 -0.43 5.08
N LYS A 189 1.26 -1.12 4.13
CA LYS A 189 1.37 -2.56 3.89
C LYS A 189 1.00 -2.85 2.44
N PRO A 190 1.39 -4.00 1.89
CA PRO A 190 1.12 -4.33 0.48
C PRO A 190 -0.36 -4.26 0.10
N GLU A 191 -1.28 -4.65 1.00
CA GLU A 191 -2.72 -4.64 0.78
C GLU A 191 -3.29 -3.22 0.58
N ASN A 192 -2.55 -2.18 0.99
CA ASN A 192 -2.95 -0.78 0.81
C ASN A 192 -2.43 -0.15 -0.49
N PHE A 193 -1.86 -0.95 -1.37
CA PHE A 193 -1.43 -0.55 -2.71
C PHE A 193 -2.09 -1.43 -3.77
N MET A 194 -2.94 -0.86 -4.60
CA MET A 194 -3.36 -1.51 -5.83
C MET A 194 -2.22 -1.47 -6.86
N ILE A 195 -2.12 -2.52 -7.66
CA ILE A 195 -1.10 -2.64 -8.70
C ILE A 195 -1.72 -3.05 -10.02
N THR A 196 -1.34 -2.37 -11.07
CA THR A 196 -1.67 -2.70 -12.46
C THR A 196 -0.40 -2.77 -13.28
N ILE A 197 -0.45 -3.48 -14.41
CA ILE A 197 0.64 -3.51 -15.38
C ILE A 197 0.21 -2.70 -16.60
N ASN A 198 0.98 -1.67 -16.96
CA ASN A 198 0.70 -0.83 -18.09
C ASN A 198 1.05 -1.52 -19.43
N GLU A 199 0.75 -0.87 -20.56
CA GLU A 199 1.04 -1.35 -21.92
C GLU A 199 2.54 -1.58 -22.21
N HIS A 200 3.43 -0.97 -21.42
CA HIS A 200 4.88 -1.14 -21.47
C HIS A 200 5.40 -2.23 -20.52
N ASN A 201 4.51 -3.05 -19.98
CA ASN A 201 4.82 -4.10 -18.99
C ASN A 201 5.48 -3.59 -17.71
N GLN A 202 5.13 -2.35 -17.29
CA GLN A 202 5.65 -1.74 -16.08
C GLN A 202 4.57 -1.71 -14.99
N PRO A 203 4.93 -1.96 -13.72
CA PRO A 203 4.00 -1.87 -12.61
C PRO A 203 3.64 -0.41 -12.29
N ILE A 204 2.35 -0.14 -12.16
CA ILE A 204 1.82 1.13 -11.69
C ILE A 204 1.07 0.88 -10.39
N ILE A 205 1.38 1.65 -9.34
CA ILE A 205 0.72 1.51 -8.04
C ILE A 205 -0.23 2.67 -7.76
N LYS A 206 -1.28 2.38 -6.95
CA LYS A 206 -2.13 3.40 -6.34
C LYS A 206 -2.38 3.06 -4.87
N MET A 207 -2.10 3.99 -3.97
CA MET A 207 -2.43 3.89 -2.55
C MET A 207 -3.94 4.07 -2.35
N ILE A 208 -4.57 3.25 -1.47
CA ILE A 208 -6.04 3.14 -1.39
C ILE A 208 -6.68 3.44 -0.03
N ASP A 209 -5.95 3.56 1.07
CA ASP A 209 -6.56 3.68 2.40
C ASP A 209 -5.82 4.68 3.31
N PHE A 210 -6.60 5.59 3.94
CA PHE A 210 -6.13 6.60 4.90
C PHE A 210 -6.78 6.45 6.28
N GLY A 211 -7.36 5.29 6.57
CA GLY A 211 -8.14 5.06 7.80
C GLY A 211 -7.38 5.26 9.10
N LEU A 212 -6.04 5.14 9.09
CA LEU A 212 -5.17 5.38 10.24
C LEU A 212 -4.26 6.60 10.09
N ALA A 213 -4.35 7.34 8.98
CA ALA A 213 -3.53 8.50 8.74
C ALA A 213 -3.78 9.62 9.76
N THR A 214 -2.78 10.47 9.98
CA THR A 214 -2.91 11.66 10.84
C THR A 214 -1.96 12.76 10.38
N TYR A 215 -2.20 14.00 10.82
CA TYR A 215 -1.27 15.09 10.58
C TYR A 215 0.01 14.94 11.43
N ILE A 216 1.14 15.27 10.82
CA ILE A 216 2.40 15.46 11.52
C ILE A 216 2.22 16.68 12.44
N PRO A 217 2.55 16.58 13.74
CA PRO A 217 2.46 17.72 14.64
C PRO A 217 3.26 18.92 14.14
N LYS A 218 2.66 20.11 14.15
CA LYS A 218 3.33 21.36 13.71
C LYS A 218 4.47 21.78 14.62
N ASP A 219 4.36 21.48 15.90
CA ASP A 219 5.44 21.67 16.85
C ASP A 219 6.41 20.50 16.76
N LYS A 220 7.67 20.79 16.41
CA LYS A 220 8.75 19.79 16.28
C LYS A 220 9.07 19.04 17.56
N ASN A 221 8.63 19.54 18.72
CA ASN A 221 8.76 18.85 20.01
C ASN A 221 7.56 17.96 20.33
N SER A 222 6.48 18.06 19.58
CA SER A 222 5.31 17.20 19.71
C SER A 222 5.46 15.98 18.81
N LEU A 223 5.25 14.81 19.40
CA LEU A 223 5.35 13.51 18.73
C LEU A 223 4.02 12.78 18.83
N LEU A 224 3.81 11.83 17.94
CA LEU A 224 2.65 10.94 17.97
C LEU A 224 2.86 9.85 19.01
N THR A 225 1.76 9.36 19.61
CA THR A 225 1.81 8.35 20.69
C THR A 225 0.79 7.23 20.52
N ASP A 226 -0.05 7.29 19.46
CA ASP A 226 -1.09 6.28 19.23
C ASP A 226 -0.48 4.92 18.89
N TYR A 227 -0.96 3.85 19.51
CA TYR A 227 -0.62 2.48 19.14
C TYR A 227 -1.55 2.00 18.03
N VAL A 228 -1.12 2.15 16.78
CA VAL A 228 -1.92 1.86 15.57
C VAL A 228 -1.09 1.13 14.51
N GLY A 229 -1.77 0.58 13.51
CA GLY A 229 -1.16 -0.08 12.36
C GLY A 229 -1.17 -1.61 12.42
N THR A 230 -0.69 -2.22 11.36
CA THR A 230 -0.58 -3.66 11.21
C THR A 230 0.76 -4.13 11.79
N PRO A 231 0.77 -5.03 12.79
CA PRO A 231 1.97 -5.35 13.56
C PRO A 231 3.18 -5.77 12.74
N GLN A 232 2.99 -6.53 11.66
CA GLN A 232 4.08 -7.03 10.81
C GLN A 232 4.89 -5.90 10.15
N TYR A 233 4.25 -4.75 9.91
CA TYR A 233 4.84 -3.58 9.25
C TYR A 233 5.11 -2.43 10.22
N ALA A 234 4.67 -2.54 11.49
CA ALA A 234 4.80 -1.49 12.47
C ALA A 234 6.27 -1.29 12.91
N ALA A 235 6.68 -0.03 13.05
CA ALA A 235 8.01 0.33 13.52
C ALA A 235 8.23 -0.03 14.99
N PRO A 236 9.50 -0.30 15.41
CA PRO A 236 9.81 -0.68 16.78
C PRO A 236 9.30 0.33 17.83
N GLU A 237 9.37 1.63 17.55
CA GLU A 237 8.88 2.68 18.44
C GLU A 237 7.37 2.62 18.67
N ILE A 238 6.57 2.24 17.65
CA ILE A 238 5.13 1.96 17.82
C ILE A 238 4.93 0.74 18.74
N ILE A 239 5.68 -0.35 18.48
CA ILE A 239 5.60 -1.59 19.27
C ILE A 239 6.03 -1.38 20.74
N MET A 240 6.94 -0.45 20.98
CA MET A 240 7.41 -0.09 22.33
C MET A 240 6.53 0.93 23.05
N HIS A 241 5.49 1.45 22.38
CA HIS A 241 4.66 2.55 22.86
C HIS A 241 5.45 3.83 23.12
N ASP A 242 6.54 4.03 22.39
CA ASP A 242 7.31 5.26 22.42
C ASP A 242 6.64 6.34 21.56
N SER A 243 7.03 7.58 21.77
CA SER A 243 6.65 8.67 20.89
C SER A 243 7.38 8.58 19.56
N TYR A 244 6.70 8.93 18.45
CA TYR A 244 7.22 8.72 17.10
C TYR A 244 6.88 9.86 16.14
N ASP A 245 7.59 9.91 15.04
CA ASP A 245 7.41 10.84 13.93
C ASP A 245 6.97 10.10 12.63
N GLU A 246 7.02 10.79 11.49
CA GLU A 246 6.66 10.25 10.18
C GLU A 246 7.57 9.12 9.68
N LYS A 247 8.74 8.92 10.28
CA LYS A 247 9.69 7.86 9.86
C LYS A 247 9.20 6.45 10.17
N VAL A 248 8.09 6.29 10.89
CA VAL A 248 7.41 4.99 11.03
C VAL A 248 6.94 4.44 9.69
N ASP A 249 6.54 5.32 8.76
CA ASP A 249 6.16 4.92 7.40
C ASP A 249 7.36 4.37 6.62
N ILE A 250 8.55 4.94 6.84
CA ILE A 250 9.79 4.48 6.18
C ILE A 250 10.20 3.09 6.62
N TRP A 251 10.02 2.77 7.92
CA TRP A 251 10.19 1.40 8.39
C TRP A 251 9.24 0.44 7.68
N SER A 252 7.95 0.78 7.58
CA SER A 252 6.95 -0.05 6.91
C SER A 252 7.31 -0.31 5.44
N ILE A 253 7.76 0.73 4.71
CA ILE A 253 8.24 0.58 3.32
C ILE A 253 9.48 -0.31 3.26
N GLY A 254 10.40 -0.19 4.22
CA GLY A 254 11.57 -1.06 4.33
C GLY A 254 11.19 -2.53 4.49
N VAL A 255 10.13 -2.84 5.27
CA VAL A 255 9.58 -4.21 5.39
C VAL A 255 8.98 -4.68 4.06
N ILE A 256 8.23 -3.83 3.37
CA ILE A 256 7.63 -4.14 2.05
C ILE A 256 8.74 -4.43 1.03
N LEU A 257 9.76 -3.57 0.92
CA LEU A 257 10.87 -3.76 -0.01
C LEU A 257 11.68 -5.02 0.30
N PHE A 258 11.95 -5.30 1.59
CA PHE A 258 12.60 -6.55 1.98
C PHE A 258 11.80 -7.77 1.51
N ASN A 259 10.48 -7.76 1.73
CA ASN A 259 9.61 -8.85 1.31
C ASN A 259 9.56 -9.00 -0.23
N MET A 260 9.44 -7.90 -0.97
CA MET A 260 9.47 -7.93 -2.43
C MET A 260 10.77 -8.52 -2.99
N LEU A 261 11.92 -8.08 -2.47
CA LEU A 261 13.25 -8.46 -2.95
C LEU A 261 13.65 -9.88 -2.57
N THR A 262 13.10 -10.43 -1.49
CA THR A 262 13.53 -11.72 -0.95
C THR A 262 12.47 -12.80 -0.96
N GLY A 263 11.19 -12.42 -1.05
CA GLY A 263 10.03 -13.33 -0.84
C GLY A 263 9.81 -13.71 0.63
N TYR A 264 10.59 -13.14 1.57
CA TYR A 264 10.50 -13.45 3.00
C TYR A 264 10.11 -12.22 3.81
N GLU A 265 9.39 -12.45 4.90
CA GLU A 265 9.15 -11.42 5.91
C GLU A 265 10.40 -11.28 6.79
N PRO A 266 10.89 -10.05 7.06
CA PRO A 266 12.06 -9.84 7.93
C PRO A 266 11.78 -10.24 9.38
N PHE A 267 10.51 -10.16 9.81
CA PHE A 267 10.04 -10.50 11.16
C PHE A 267 8.88 -11.46 11.09
N ARG A 268 8.93 -12.53 11.90
CA ARG A 268 7.92 -13.58 11.92
C ARG A 268 7.77 -14.12 13.34
N GLY A 269 6.56 -14.32 13.82
CA GLY A 269 6.30 -14.88 15.15
C GLY A 269 5.00 -15.66 15.16
N GLU A 270 4.94 -16.76 15.90
CA GLU A 270 3.72 -17.54 16.10
C GLU A 270 2.73 -16.83 17.04
N SER A 271 3.22 -15.89 17.83
CA SER A 271 2.43 -15.03 18.71
C SER A 271 2.78 -13.56 18.49
N ARG A 272 1.85 -12.66 18.90
CA ARG A 272 2.09 -11.22 18.86
C ARG A 272 3.30 -10.81 19.72
N SER A 273 3.50 -11.48 20.88
CA SER A 273 4.65 -11.21 21.75
C SER A 273 5.95 -11.55 21.06
N GLU A 274 6.03 -12.71 20.43
CA GLU A 274 7.22 -13.14 19.68
C GLU A 274 7.52 -12.23 18.49
N LEU A 275 6.49 -11.86 17.70
CA LEU A 275 6.65 -10.91 16.60
C LEU A 275 7.19 -9.56 17.11
N ASN A 276 6.63 -9.06 18.20
CA ASN A 276 7.08 -7.82 18.84
C ASN A 276 8.55 -7.91 19.27
N ASP A 277 8.97 -9.02 19.86
CA ASP A 277 10.36 -9.23 20.28
C ASP A 277 11.30 -9.32 19.09
N GLN A 278 10.86 -9.94 17.98
CA GLN A 278 11.64 -9.95 16.74
C GLN A 278 11.81 -8.54 16.16
N ILE A 279 10.74 -7.74 16.09
CA ILE A 279 10.82 -6.36 15.59
C ILE A 279 11.79 -5.54 16.44
N LYS A 280 11.76 -5.69 17.75
CA LYS A 280 12.62 -4.95 18.68
C LYS A 280 14.09 -5.39 18.61
N TYR A 281 14.36 -6.69 18.55
CA TYR A 281 15.68 -7.22 18.91
C TYR A 281 16.34 -8.10 17.84
N LYS A 282 15.56 -8.72 16.91
CA LYS A 282 16.12 -9.63 15.92
C LYS A 282 17.11 -8.92 15.00
N ARG A 283 18.25 -9.52 14.78
CA ARG A 283 19.16 -9.09 13.72
C ARG A 283 18.61 -9.54 12.36
N ILE A 284 18.33 -8.56 11.48
CA ILE A 284 17.83 -8.83 10.14
C ILE A 284 18.97 -9.40 9.28
N ASN A 285 18.65 -10.45 8.53
CA ASN A 285 19.61 -11.02 7.58
C ASN A 285 19.48 -10.30 6.22
N PHE A 286 20.17 -9.19 6.08
CA PHE A 286 20.18 -8.41 4.85
C PHE A 286 20.93 -9.07 3.68
N SER A 287 21.73 -10.13 3.91
CA SER A 287 22.42 -10.84 2.82
C SER A 287 21.47 -11.60 1.89
N LEU A 288 20.19 -11.74 2.27
CA LEU A 288 19.14 -12.27 1.40
C LEU A 288 18.82 -11.33 0.24
N ILE A 289 19.10 -10.03 0.36
CA ILE A 289 18.99 -9.07 -0.73
C ILE A 289 20.30 -9.13 -1.53
N GLU A 290 20.24 -9.69 -2.74
CA GLU A 290 21.44 -9.91 -3.58
C GLU A 290 22.04 -8.60 -4.09
N ASP A 291 21.16 -7.67 -4.53
CA ASP A 291 21.58 -6.36 -5.03
C ASP A 291 22.08 -5.46 -3.89
N GLU A 292 23.38 -5.10 -3.96
CA GLU A 292 24.03 -4.34 -2.88
C GLU A 292 23.46 -2.94 -2.68
N PRO A 293 23.20 -2.12 -3.73
CA PRO A 293 22.61 -0.82 -3.55
C PRO A 293 21.22 -0.86 -2.88
N MET A 294 20.34 -1.79 -3.30
CA MET A 294 19.03 -1.98 -2.67
C MET A 294 19.15 -2.51 -1.24
N ARG A 295 20.12 -3.37 -0.97
CA ARG A 295 20.43 -3.86 0.39
C ARG A 295 20.77 -2.72 1.32
N GLU A 296 21.62 -1.79 0.90
CA GLU A 296 22.02 -0.64 1.72
C GLU A 296 20.86 0.35 1.92
N LEU A 297 20.00 0.55 0.92
CA LEU A 297 18.78 1.35 1.07
C LEU A 297 17.86 0.72 2.13
N VAL A 298 17.55 -0.57 2.00
CA VAL A 298 16.64 -1.27 2.94
C VAL A 298 17.21 -1.28 4.37
N LYS A 299 18.55 -1.40 4.55
CA LYS A 299 19.20 -1.26 5.86
C LYS A 299 18.95 0.12 6.48
N LYS A 300 19.09 1.20 5.70
CA LYS A 300 18.84 2.57 6.17
C LYS A 300 17.39 2.79 6.54
N MET A 301 16.46 2.12 5.86
CA MET A 301 15.02 2.21 6.15
C MET A 301 14.63 1.38 7.38
N LEU A 302 15.24 0.20 7.57
CA LEU A 302 15.02 -0.68 8.73
C LEU A 302 15.99 -0.39 9.88
N GLU A 303 16.46 0.86 9.98
CA GLU A 303 17.24 1.34 11.12
C GLU A 303 16.35 1.60 12.32
N ARG A 304 16.67 0.99 13.48
CA ARG A 304 15.87 1.12 14.70
C ARG A 304 16.01 2.48 15.36
N ASN A 305 17.18 3.08 15.25
CA ASN A 305 17.38 4.45 15.73
C ASN A 305 16.73 5.43 14.75
N THR A 306 15.61 6.02 15.14
CA THR A 306 14.82 6.92 14.32
C THR A 306 15.61 8.14 13.83
N ARG A 307 16.61 8.60 14.61
CA ARG A 307 17.49 9.71 14.19
C ARG A 307 18.40 9.34 13.03
N MET A 308 18.77 8.04 12.92
CA MET A 308 19.63 7.52 11.86
C MET A 308 18.82 6.96 10.68
N ARG A 309 17.54 6.66 10.89
CA ARG A 309 16.64 6.21 9.82
C ARG A 309 16.44 7.34 8.81
N VAL A 310 16.58 7.03 7.53
CA VAL A 310 16.37 7.98 6.43
C VAL A 310 14.91 8.48 6.41
N SER A 311 14.71 9.69 5.91
CA SER A 311 13.39 10.24 5.59
C SER A 311 12.87 9.72 4.25
N ALA A 312 11.59 9.99 3.94
CA ALA A 312 11.00 9.62 2.65
C ALA A 312 11.73 10.27 1.46
N SER A 313 12.09 11.55 1.59
CA SER A 313 12.81 12.27 0.53
C SER A 313 14.22 11.73 0.31
N GLU A 314 14.96 11.43 1.38
CA GLU A 314 16.31 10.83 1.27
C GLU A 314 16.24 9.42 0.66
N ALA A 315 15.28 8.58 1.07
CA ALA A 315 15.09 7.25 0.50
C ALA A 315 14.70 7.32 -0.98
N LEU A 316 13.85 8.27 -1.36
CA LEU A 316 13.44 8.52 -2.75
C LEU A 316 14.64 8.94 -3.62
N GLU A 317 15.48 9.82 -3.13
CA GLU A 317 16.70 10.21 -3.84
C GLU A 317 17.65 9.02 -4.05
N ILE A 318 17.85 8.20 -3.02
CA ILE A 318 18.69 7.00 -3.11
C ILE A 318 18.16 6.03 -4.16
N ILE A 319 16.86 5.69 -4.13
CA ILE A 319 16.30 4.70 -5.07
C ILE A 319 16.32 5.23 -6.52
N ARG A 320 16.12 6.53 -6.73
CA ARG A 320 16.25 7.16 -8.05
C ARG A 320 17.67 7.10 -8.59
N ASN A 321 18.67 7.28 -7.73
CA ASN A 321 20.07 7.13 -8.13
C ASN A 321 20.39 5.67 -8.47
N ILE A 322 19.91 4.70 -7.69
CA ILE A 322 20.07 3.26 -7.99
C ILE A 322 19.46 2.94 -9.37
N LYS A 323 18.25 3.39 -9.63
CA LYS A 323 17.57 3.18 -10.93
C LYS A 323 18.37 3.77 -12.07
N LYS A 324 18.79 5.01 -11.96
CA LYS A 324 19.58 5.71 -12.98
C LYS A 324 20.90 4.97 -13.29
N GLU A 325 21.64 4.55 -12.28
CA GLU A 325 22.87 3.81 -12.47
C GLU A 325 22.67 2.47 -13.20
N LYS A 326 21.57 1.76 -12.87
CA LYS A 326 21.19 0.52 -13.56
C LYS A 326 20.81 0.76 -15.03
N ASP A 327 20.02 1.79 -15.30
CA ASP A 327 19.63 2.16 -16.66
C ASP A 327 20.86 2.52 -17.52
N GLU A 328 21.82 3.26 -16.94
CA GLU A 328 23.08 3.60 -17.61
C GLU A 328 23.95 2.36 -17.89
N MET A 329 24.00 1.40 -16.97
CA MET A 329 24.72 0.13 -17.17
C MET A 329 24.08 -0.69 -18.28
N LEU A 330 22.74 -0.85 -18.25
CA LEU A 330 22.00 -1.59 -19.28
C LEU A 330 22.18 -0.98 -20.68
N MET A 331 22.21 0.35 -20.78
CA MET A 331 22.46 1.05 -22.05
C MET A 331 23.89 0.82 -22.56
N LYS A 332 24.90 0.79 -21.67
CA LYS A 332 26.29 0.47 -22.06
C LYS A 332 26.40 -0.95 -22.58
N GLU A 333 25.82 -1.93 -21.88
CA GLU A 333 25.81 -3.33 -22.32
C GLU A 333 25.14 -3.52 -23.68
N LYS A 334 23.96 -2.90 -23.90
CA LYS A 334 23.28 -2.93 -25.21
C LYS A 334 24.14 -2.33 -26.32
N ASN A 335 24.80 -1.20 -26.06
CA ASN A 335 25.66 -0.57 -27.04
C ASN A 335 26.91 -1.43 -27.38
N GLU A 336 27.52 -2.08 -26.38
CA GLU A 336 28.61 -3.01 -26.60
C GLU A 336 28.17 -4.23 -27.42
N GLU A 337 26.99 -4.77 -27.15
CA GLU A 337 26.43 -5.89 -27.91
C GLU A 337 26.15 -5.51 -29.37
N ILE A 338 25.59 -4.33 -29.61
CA ILE A 338 25.37 -3.78 -30.97
C ILE A 338 26.72 -3.63 -31.68
N CYS A 339 27.76 -3.11 -31.01
CA CYS A 339 29.09 -3.00 -31.60
C CYS A 339 29.69 -4.36 -31.92
N LYS A 340 29.59 -5.35 -31.05
CA LYS A 340 30.03 -6.73 -31.26
C LYS A 340 29.34 -7.38 -32.47
N ASN A 341 28.03 -7.19 -32.60
CA ASN A 341 27.23 -7.73 -33.70
C ASN A 341 27.59 -7.08 -35.04
N LYS A 342 27.79 -5.75 -35.08
CA LYS A 342 28.27 -5.05 -36.30
C LYS A 342 29.66 -5.49 -36.72
N LEU A 343 30.58 -5.74 -35.76
CA LEU A 343 31.90 -6.27 -36.05
C LEU A 343 31.86 -7.68 -36.65
N LYS A 344 30.99 -8.56 -36.13
CA LYS A 344 30.76 -9.91 -36.69
C LYS A 344 30.23 -9.84 -38.13
N GLU A 345 29.19 -9.03 -38.37
CA GLU A 345 28.62 -8.85 -39.71
C GLU A 345 29.66 -8.30 -40.71
N ASN A 346 30.51 -7.35 -40.30
CA ASN A 346 31.55 -6.81 -41.17
C ASN A 346 32.66 -7.84 -41.47
N ASN A 347 33.04 -8.66 -40.47
CA ASN A 347 33.99 -9.74 -40.68
C ASN A 347 33.45 -10.85 -41.60
N GLU A 348 32.16 -11.20 -41.48
CA GLU A 348 31.51 -12.16 -42.38
C GLU A 348 31.41 -11.63 -43.83
N LYS A 349 31.12 -10.35 -43.98
CA LYS A 349 31.11 -9.70 -45.30
C LYS A 349 32.51 -9.63 -45.94
N MET A 350 33.54 -9.33 -45.17
CA MET A 350 34.93 -9.35 -45.62
C MET A 350 35.39 -10.76 -46.01
N ASN A 351 35.13 -11.76 -45.18
CA ASN A 351 35.46 -13.15 -45.53
C ASN A 351 34.75 -13.65 -46.78
N LYS A 352 33.51 -13.23 -47.00
CA LYS A 352 32.76 -13.57 -48.23
C LYS A 352 33.29 -12.86 -49.45
N ALA A 353 33.69 -11.59 -49.35
CA ALA A 353 34.29 -10.83 -50.44
C ALA A 353 35.66 -11.40 -50.82
N ASP A 354 36.49 -11.80 -49.86
CA ASP A 354 37.76 -12.44 -50.05
C ASP A 354 37.60 -13.83 -50.73
N LEU A 355 36.58 -14.60 -50.31
CA LEU A 355 36.24 -15.89 -50.90
C LEU A 355 35.78 -15.73 -52.37
N ASP A 356 34.91 -14.74 -52.65
CA ASP A 356 34.44 -14.42 -54.01
C ASP A 356 35.58 -13.95 -54.90
N LEU A 357 36.52 -13.16 -54.41
CA LEU A 357 37.75 -12.79 -55.08
C LEU A 357 38.64 -14.00 -55.41
N PHE A 358 38.77 -14.93 -54.47
CA PHE A 358 39.54 -16.16 -54.64
C PHE A 358 38.88 -17.10 -55.68
N ILE A 359 37.53 -17.26 -55.62
CA ILE A 359 36.81 -18.06 -56.61
C ILE A 359 36.91 -17.45 -58.02
N ASN A 360 36.82 -16.13 -58.14
CA ASN A 360 36.97 -15.45 -59.42
C ASN A 360 38.43 -15.59 -59.95
N ALA A 361 39.42 -15.53 -59.11
CA ALA A 361 40.84 -15.74 -59.51
C ALA A 361 41.10 -17.18 -60.00
N ILE A 362 40.47 -18.20 -59.38
CA ILE A 362 40.55 -19.59 -59.82
C ILE A 362 39.74 -19.79 -61.12
N GLY A 363 38.57 -19.18 -61.23
CA GLY A 363 37.72 -19.23 -62.46
C GLY A 363 38.39 -18.65 -63.72
N HIS A 364 39.20 -17.62 -63.50
CA HIS A 364 39.99 -17.06 -64.63
C HIS A 364 41.23 -17.92 -65.03
N ASN A 365 41.78 -18.72 -64.09
CA ASN A 365 42.88 -19.63 -64.43
C ASN A 365 42.48 -20.95 -65.12
N SER A 366 41.20 -21.35 -64.95
CA SER A 366 40.69 -22.56 -65.65
C SER A 366 40.49 -22.38 -67.17
N ASN A 367 40.53 -21.13 -67.69
CA ASN A 367 40.44 -20.84 -69.08
C ASN A 367 41.81 -20.85 -69.84
N ILE A 368 42.95 -21.08 -69.16
CA ILE A 368 44.25 -21.09 -69.73
C ILE A 368 44.71 -22.53 -70.13
N ASN A 369 44.10 -23.57 -69.53
CA ASN A 369 44.52 -24.97 -69.81
C ASN A 369 43.72 -25.69 -70.92
N SER A 370 42.88 -25.00 -71.68
CA SER A 370 42.18 -25.60 -72.87
C SER A 370 42.80 -25.28 -74.24
N ILE A 371 44.02 -24.66 -74.30
CA ILE A 371 44.67 -24.32 -75.61
C ILE A 371 45.98 -25.10 -75.82
N ALA A 372 46.31 -26.10 -75.06
CA ALA A 372 47.56 -26.85 -75.21
C ALA A 372 47.35 -28.36 -75.38
N MET A 373 46.40 -28.78 -76.27
CA MET A 373 46.37 -30.13 -76.81
C MET A 373 45.74 -30.12 -78.22
N VAL A 374 46.40 -29.49 -79.17
CA VAL A 374 46.34 -29.82 -80.59
C VAL A 374 47.70 -29.44 -81.20
N GLN A 375 48.62 -30.37 -81.16
CA GLN A 375 49.62 -30.72 -82.17
C GLN A 375 50.32 -32.02 -81.81
#